data_f9c7ecd57a83c96e74d4657592d33ea8
#
_entry.id   f9c7ecd57a83c96e74d4657592d33ea8
#
_cell.length_a   1.000
_cell.length_b   1.000
_cell.length_c   1.000
_cell.angle_alpha   90.00
_cell.angle_beta   90.00
_cell.angle_gamma   90.00
#
_symmetry.space_group_name_H-M   'P 1'
#
loop_
_entity.id
_entity.type
_entity.pdbx_description
1 polymer ?
#
loop_
_entity_poly.entity_id
_entity_poly.type
_entity_poly.pdbx_seq_one_letter_code
_entity_poly.pdbx_strand_id
1 'polypeptide(L)'
;MTVEIVPIERRHIAGFREVLDGVARERRYLAFQEAPPLARIRRSVLNNLRSGAPQFVALDADRVVGWCDVTPKTHSTLSHSGVLGMGVASSHRGQGVGARLLGTTTEAALARGLTRIELTVRADNGAAIALYRRFGFEAEGLMQRYLMVDGVYYDALLMARIS
;
A
#
# COMPACT_ATOMS: atom_id res chain seq x y z
N MET A 1 -0.56 22.94 7.39
CA MET A 1 0.12 21.65 7.59
C MET A 1 0.55 21.12 6.24
N THR A 2 1.84 20.90 6.06
CA THR A 2 2.38 20.43 4.79
C THR A 2 2.86 18.99 4.95
N VAL A 3 2.20 18.07 4.27
CA VAL A 3 2.62 16.67 4.20
C VAL A 3 3.49 16.50 2.97
N GLU A 4 4.66 15.92 3.13
CA GLU A 4 5.59 15.62 2.05
C GLU A 4 5.55 14.14 1.69
N ILE A 5 5.63 13.83 0.40
CA ILE A 5 5.76 12.45 -0.08
C ILE A 5 7.22 12.25 -0.50
N VAL A 6 7.90 11.33 0.16
CA VAL A 6 9.33 11.08 -0.08
C VAL A 6 9.60 9.58 -0.23
N PRO A 7 10.66 9.19 -0.96
CA PRO A 7 11.12 7.80 -0.95
C PRO A 7 11.45 7.35 0.47
N ILE A 8 11.14 6.11 0.81
CA ILE A 8 11.47 5.58 2.13
C ILE A 8 12.98 5.51 2.32
N GLU A 9 13.44 5.83 3.53
CA GLU A 9 14.83 5.71 3.95
C GLU A 9 14.92 4.90 5.25
N ARG A 10 16.13 4.48 5.60
CA ARG A 10 16.37 3.70 6.84
C ARG A 10 15.81 4.40 8.07
N ARG A 11 15.92 5.72 8.15
CA ARG A 11 15.42 6.53 9.27
C ARG A 11 13.89 6.49 9.42
N HIS A 12 13.17 6.09 8.37
CA HIS A 12 11.72 6.01 8.38
C HIS A 12 11.17 4.66 8.85
N ILE A 13 12.03 3.64 9.05
CA ILE A 13 11.58 2.26 9.31
C ILE A 13 10.72 2.17 10.56
N ALA A 14 11.15 2.76 11.66
CA ALA A 14 10.39 2.72 12.91
C ALA A 14 9.03 3.42 12.78
N GLY A 15 9.00 4.61 12.18
CA GLY A 15 7.77 5.35 11.94
C GLY A 15 6.84 4.65 10.96
N PHE A 16 7.38 4.02 9.93
CA PHE A 16 6.61 3.20 9.00
C PHE A 16 5.93 2.04 9.73
N ARG A 17 6.65 1.29 10.56
CA ARG A 17 6.06 0.22 11.36
C ARG A 17 4.95 0.75 12.27
N GLU A 18 5.14 1.90 12.87
CA GLU A 18 4.16 2.50 13.77
C GLU A 18 2.85 2.85 13.05
N VAL A 19 2.92 3.48 11.87
CA VAL A 19 1.71 3.80 11.10
C VAL A 19 1.06 2.54 10.54
N LEU A 20 1.85 1.57 10.10
CA LEU A 20 1.36 0.27 9.64
C LEU A 20 0.59 -0.45 10.76
N ASP A 21 1.13 -0.48 11.96
CA ASP A 21 0.49 -1.08 13.13
C ASP A 21 -0.82 -0.38 13.48
N GLY A 22 -0.83 0.95 13.47
CA GLY A 22 -2.03 1.73 13.72
C GLY A 22 -3.17 1.42 12.73
N VAL A 23 -2.86 1.34 11.45
CA VAL A 23 -3.85 1.00 10.41
C VAL A 23 -4.29 -0.46 10.53
N ALA A 24 -3.36 -1.39 10.81
CA ALA A 24 -3.68 -2.81 10.99
C ALA A 24 -4.66 -3.04 12.16
N ARG A 25 -4.45 -2.33 13.27
CA ARG A 25 -5.29 -2.46 14.47
C ARG A 25 -6.71 -1.92 14.29
N GLU A 26 -6.98 -1.14 13.28
CA GLU A 26 -8.34 -0.75 12.91
C GLU A 26 -9.17 -1.94 12.39
N ARG A 27 -8.53 -3.03 11.99
CA ARG A 27 -9.13 -4.31 11.57
C ARG A 27 -10.06 -4.16 10.36
N ARG A 28 -9.80 -3.21 9.50
CA ARG A 28 -10.66 -2.86 8.35
C ARG A 28 -9.96 -2.85 7.01
N TYR A 29 -8.63 -2.60 7.00
CA TYR A 29 -7.94 -2.23 5.77
C TYR A 29 -6.87 -3.22 5.33
N LEU A 30 -6.25 -3.93 6.26
CA LEU A 30 -5.13 -4.83 5.99
C LEU A 30 -5.48 -6.27 6.30
N ALA A 31 -4.77 -7.21 5.67
CA ALA A 31 -4.96 -8.64 5.91
C ALA A 31 -4.48 -9.07 7.30
N PHE A 32 -3.53 -8.36 7.89
CA PHE A 32 -3.06 -8.61 9.25
C PHE A 32 -3.63 -7.58 10.23
N GLN A 33 -3.70 -7.95 11.49
CA GLN A 33 -4.36 -7.16 12.55
C GLN A 33 -3.38 -6.41 13.47
N GLU A 34 -2.10 -6.65 13.29
CA GLU A 34 -1.00 -5.93 13.92
C GLU A 34 0.23 -5.97 13.01
N ALA A 35 1.11 -5.00 13.15
CA ALA A 35 2.31 -4.97 12.32
C ALA A 35 3.23 -6.16 12.64
N PRO A 36 3.93 -6.69 11.62
CA PRO A 36 5.00 -7.65 11.85
C PRO A 36 6.08 -7.08 12.78
N PRO A 37 6.91 -7.95 13.39
CA PRO A 37 8.04 -7.50 14.21
C PRO A 37 8.96 -6.53 13.46
N LEU A 38 9.55 -5.60 14.18
CA LEU A 38 10.43 -4.56 13.61
C LEU A 38 11.55 -5.15 12.74
N ALA A 39 12.14 -6.28 13.15
CA ALA A 39 13.19 -6.95 12.37
C ALA A 39 12.71 -7.38 10.98
N ARG A 40 11.46 -7.84 10.88
CA ARG A 40 10.86 -8.25 9.59
C ARG A 40 10.60 -7.03 8.71
N ILE A 41 10.04 -5.97 9.28
CA ILE A 41 9.82 -4.70 8.57
C ILE A 41 11.14 -4.14 8.07
N ARG A 42 12.17 -4.12 8.92
CA ARG A 42 13.51 -3.66 8.54
C ARG A 42 14.06 -4.45 7.35
N ARG A 43 13.97 -5.77 7.40
CA ARG A 43 14.42 -6.65 6.31
C ARG A 43 13.70 -6.31 5.00
N SER A 44 12.38 -6.14 5.05
CA SER A 44 11.57 -5.81 3.88
C SER A 44 11.97 -4.46 3.28
N VAL A 45 12.10 -3.43 4.10
CA VAL A 45 12.50 -2.08 3.64
C VAL A 45 13.91 -2.10 3.05
N LEU A 46 14.88 -2.77 3.71
CA LEU A 46 16.24 -2.86 3.21
C LEU A 46 16.32 -3.62 1.88
N ASN A 47 15.49 -4.65 1.69
CA ASN A 47 15.39 -5.36 0.42
C ASN A 47 14.84 -4.42 -0.68
N ASN A 48 13.80 -3.65 -0.38
CA ASN A 48 13.25 -2.67 -1.31
C ASN A 48 14.28 -1.60 -1.68
N LEU A 49 15.03 -1.10 -0.71
CA LEU A 49 16.10 -0.11 -0.97
C LEU A 49 17.19 -0.69 -1.88
N ARG A 50 17.58 -1.95 -1.68
CA ARG A 50 18.58 -2.62 -2.50
C ARG A 50 18.12 -2.88 -3.93
N SER A 51 16.88 -3.35 -4.08
CA SER A 51 16.32 -3.68 -5.41
C SER A 51 15.78 -2.45 -6.13
N GLY A 52 15.60 -1.34 -5.42
CA GLY A 52 14.98 -0.15 -5.96
C GLY A 52 13.46 -0.27 -6.14
N ALA A 53 12.81 -1.23 -5.46
CA ALA A 53 11.36 -1.35 -5.49
C ALA A 53 10.71 -0.05 -4.98
N PRO A 54 9.66 0.46 -5.65
CA PRO A 54 9.04 1.70 -5.24
C PRO A 54 8.41 1.58 -3.85
N GLN A 55 8.87 2.40 -2.91
CA GLN A 55 8.25 2.53 -1.60
C GLN A 55 8.40 3.98 -1.13
N PHE A 56 7.26 4.62 -0.86
CA PHE A 56 7.18 6.02 -0.44
C PHE A 56 6.48 6.13 0.89
N VAL A 57 6.83 7.16 1.64
CA VAL A 57 6.16 7.53 2.88
C VAL A 57 5.67 8.96 2.80
N ALA A 58 4.59 9.23 3.53
CA ALA A 58 4.09 10.58 3.75
C ALA A 58 4.59 11.06 5.10
N LEU A 59 5.22 12.22 5.13
CA LEU A 59 5.76 12.84 6.34
C LEU A 59 4.98 14.10 6.70
N ASP A 60 4.52 14.16 7.94
CA ASP A 60 4.04 15.39 8.58
C ASP A 60 5.13 15.81 9.57
N ALA A 61 5.88 16.86 9.21
CA ALA A 61 7.19 17.13 9.79
C ALA A 61 8.09 15.87 9.66
N ASP A 62 8.59 15.32 10.75
CA ASP A 62 9.41 14.10 10.73
C ASP A 62 8.61 12.82 11.02
N ARG A 63 7.29 12.93 11.18
CA ARG A 63 6.44 11.79 11.50
C ARG A 63 5.89 11.13 10.25
N VAL A 64 6.06 9.81 10.15
CA VAL A 64 5.44 9.02 9.09
C VAL A 64 3.94 8.90 9.36
N VAL A 65 3.12 9.37 8.40
CA VAL A 65 1.65 9.36 8.52
C VAL A 65 0.97 8.55 7.42
N GLY A 66 1.73 7.96 6.52
CA GLY A 66 1.21 7.08 5.47
C GLY A 66 2.34 6.45 4.68
N TRP A 67 1.97 5.44 3.90
CA TRP A 67 2.91 4.75 3.00
C TRP A 67 2.21 4.23 1.76
N CYS A 68 2.97 4.00 0.72
CA CYS A 68 2.56 3.23 -0.45
C CYS A 68 3.77 2.54 -1.05
N ASP A 69 3.63 1.28 -1.40
CA ASP A 69 4.67 0.52 -2.06
C ASP A 69 4.12 -0.37 -3.17
N VAL A 70 4.98 -0.74 -4.11
CA VAL A 70 4.72 -1.77 -5.10
C VAL A 70 5.83 -2.80 -5.00
N THR A 71 5.46 -4.02 -4.61
CA THR A 71 6.39 -5.15 -4.52
C THR A 71 6.37 -5.92 -5.83
N PRO A 72 7.45 -5.90 -6.61
CA PRO A 72 7.53 -6.69 -7.84
C PRO A 72 7.45 -8.18 -7.53
N LYS A 73 6.76 -8.93 -8.41
CA LYS A 73 6.71 -10.38 -8.31
C LYS A 73 8.04 -10.99 -8.76
N THR A 74 8.44 -12.08 -8.12
CA THR A 74 9.80 -12.65 -8.28
C THR A 74 9.90 -13.72 -9.34
N HIS A 75 8.81 -14.41 -9.70
CA HIS A 75 8.83 -15.39 -10.76
C HIS A 75 9.03 -14.71 -12.13
N SER A 76 9.88 -15.28 -12.97
CA SER A 76 10.24 -14.70 -14.27
C SER A 76 9.03 -14.38 -15.16
N THR A 77 8.02 -15.25 -15.15
CA THR A 77 6.78 -15.05 -15.94
C THR A 77 5.88 -13.95 -15.38
N LEU A 78 6.14 -13.47 -14.18
CA LEU A 78 5.37 -12.46 -13.48
C LEU A 78 6.18 -11.18 -13.20
N SER A 79 7.40 -11.10 -13.71
CA SER A 79 8.34 -10.01 -13.40
C SER A 79 7.89 -8.62 -13.89
N HIS A 80 6.93 -8.58 -14.82
CA HIS A 80 6.28 -7.35 -15.29
C HIS A 80 5.19 -6.84 -14.35
N SER A 81 4.91 -7.57 -13.27
CA SER A 81 3.78 -7.34 -12.37
C SER A 81 4.27 -7.04 -10.95
N GLY A 82 3.54 -6.21 -10.26
CA GLY A 82 3.78 -5.93 -8.84
C GLY A 82 2.48 -5.80 -8.05
N VAL A 83 2.60 -5.92 -6.73
CA VAL A 83 1.47 -5.82 -5.79
C VAL A 83 1.60 -4.52 -5.01
N LEU A 84 0.53 -3.72 -5.03
CA LEU A 84 0.46 -2.45 -4.31
C LEU A 84 -0.10 -2.65 -2.91
N GLY A 85 0.54 -2.02 -1.93
CA GLY A 85 0.03 -1.86 -0.58
C GLY A 85 0.11 -0.40 -0.18
N MET A 86 -0.88 0.10 0.57
CA MET A 86 -0.87 1.46 1.07
C MET A 86 -1.77 1.64 2.29
N GLY A 87 -1.51 2.70 3.03
CA GLY A 87 -2.36 3.15 4.11
C GLY A 87 -2.02 4.56 4.55
N VAL A 88 -2.97 5.20 5.19
CA VAL A 88 -2.83 6.56 5.75
C VAL A 88 -3.38 6.53 7.17
N ALA A 89 -2.65 7.15 8.10
CA ALA A 89 -3.11 7.32 9.48
C ALA A 89 -4.49 8.00 9.52
N SER A 90 -5.36 7.55 10.41
CA SER A 90 -6.74 8.08 10.51
C SER A 90 -6.78 9.60 10.64
N SER A 91 -5.83 10.19 11.37
CA SER A 91 -5.70 11.63 11.57
C SER A 91 -5.42 12.43 10.28
N HIS A 92 -4.98 11.77 9.21
CA HIS A 92 -4.54 12.40 7.97
C HIS A 92 -5.37 11.95 6.75
N ARG A 93 -6.47 11.23 6.96
CA ARG A 93 -7.38 10.83 5.88
C ARG A 93 -8.26 11.98 5.42
N GLY A 94 -8.76 11.88 4.18
CA GLY A 94 -9.63 12.92 3.61
C GLY A 94 -8.90 14.22 3.26
N GLN A 95 -7.58 14.22 3.21
CA GLN A 95 -6.74 15.40 2.94
C GLN A 95 -5.89 15.25 1.68
N GLY A 96 -6.17 14.24 0.84
CA GLY A 96 -5.45 14.01 -0.40
C GLY A 96 -4.11 13.27 -0.25
N VAL A 97 -3.72 12.88 0.95
CA VAL A 97 -2.43 12.18 1.20
C VAL A 97 -2.38 10.85 0.46
N GLY A 98 -3.47 10.06 0.54
CA GLY A 98 -3.55 8.77 -0.16
C GLY A 98 -3.43 8.92 -1.67
N ALA A 99 -4.08 9.91 -2.26
CA ALA A 99 -3.99 10.19 -3.70
C ALA A 99 -2.57 10.54 -4.14
N ARG A 100 -1.87 11.36 -3.36
CA ARG A 100 -0.48 11.74 -3.64
C ARG A 100 0.47 10.56 -3.52
N LEU A 101 0.32 9.74 -2.48
CA LEU A 101 1.09 8.50 -2.30
C LEU A 101 0.86 7.54 -3.46
N LEU A 102 -0.39 7.29 -3.81
CA LEU A 102 -0.75 6.38 -4.90
C LEU A 102 -0.19 6.85 -6.24
N GLY A 103 -0.36 8.12 -6.58
CA GLY A 103 0.15 8.68 -7.82
C GLY A 103 1.67 8.58 -7.93
N THR A 104 2.39 9.02 -6.90
CA THR A 104 3.85 8.98 -6.88
C THR A 104 4.37 7.55 -7.01
N THR A 105 3.79 6.61 -6.25
CA THR A 105 4.26 5.23 -6.23
C THR A 105 3.95 4.49 -7.53
N THR A 106 2.76 4.68 -8.11
CA THR A 106 2.41 4.05 -9.38
C THR A 106 3.26 4.59 -10.53
N GLU A 107 3.51 5.88 -10.59
CA GLU A 107 4.41 6.47 -11.59
C GLU A 107 5.84 5.89 -11.48
N ALA A 108 6.37 5.76 -10.28
CA ALA A 108 7.68 5.16 -10.06
C ALA A 108 7.71 3.68 -10.48
N ALA A 109 6.65 2.93 -10.21
CA ALA A 109 6.55 1.53 -10.63
C ALA A 109 6.52 1.38 -12.15
N LEU A 110 5.74 2.22 -12.84
CA LEU A 110 5.68 2.22 -14.30
C LEU A 110 7.01 2.64 -14.92
N ALA A 111 7.69 3.62 -14.36
CA ALA A 111 9.01 4.06 -14.81
C ALA A 111 10.07 2.96 -14.70
N ARG A 112 9.88 1.99 -13.81
CA ARG A 112 10.74 0.80 -13.68
C ARG A 112 10.40 -0.32 -14.66
N GLY A 113 9.39 -0.14 -15.50
CA GLY A 113 9.00 -1.10 -16.52
C GLY A 113 7.90 -2.07 -16.12
N LEU A 114 7.27 -1.91 -14.94
CA LEU A 114 6.10 -2.70 -14.61
C LEU A 114 4.93 -2.30 -15.51
N THR A 115 4.25 -3.29 -16.07
CA THR A 115 3.09 -3.08 -16.95
C THR A 115 1.79 -3.50 -16.29
N ARG A 116 1.87 -4.14 -15.13
CA ARG A 116 0.72 -4.54 -14.33
C ARG A 116 0.98 -4.23 -12.85
N ILE A 117 0.07 -3.48 -12.24
CA ILE A 117 0.07 -3.24 -10.79
C ILE A 117 -1.27 -3.72 -10.26
N GLU A 118 -1.26 -4.66 -9.33
CA GLU A 118 -2.48 -5.22 -8.76
C GLU A 118 -2.59 -4.94 -7.27
N LEU A 119 -3.81 -4.96 -6.76
CA LEU A 119 -4.10 -4.81 -5.35
C LEU A 119 -5.36 -5.59 -4.98
N THR A 120 -5.52 -5.84 -3.70
CA THR A 120 -6.72 -6.40 -3.11
C THR A 120 -7.31 -5.40 -2.13
N VAL A 121 -8.60 -5.15 -2.21
CA VAL A 121 -9.30 -4.21 -1.34
C VAL A 121 -10.62 -4.82 -0.87
N ARG A 122 -10.98 -4.62 0.40
CA ARG A 122 -12.30 -5.06 0.89
C ARG A 122 -13.40 -4.43 0.05
N ALA A 123 -14.39 -5.24 -0.31
CA ALA A 123 -15.48 -4.81 -1.18
C ALA A 123 -16.34 -3.69 -0.56
N ASP A 124 -16.35 -3.57 0.77
CA ASP A 124 -17.06 -2.52 1.50
C ASP A 124 -16.23 -1.22 1.69
N ASN A 125 -14.99 -1.18 1.21
CA ASN A 125 -14.15 0.02 1.28
C ASN A 125 -14.37 0.91 0.05
N GLY A 126 -15.54 1.55 -0.02
CA GLY A 126 -15.93 2.37 -1.15
C GLY A 126 -15.00 3.55 -1.43
N ALA A 127 -14.45 4.17 -0.39
CA ALA A 127 -13.54 5.30 -0.54
C ALA A 127 -12.23 4.90 -1.22
N ALA A 128 -11.64 3.77 -0.82
CA ALA A 128 -10.42 3.25 -1.44
C ALA A 128 -10.68 2.79 -2.88
N ILE A 129 -11.78 2.09 -3.13
CA ILE A 129 -12.16 1.64 -4.48
C ILE A 129 -12.31 2.84 -5.42
N ALA A 130 -12.98 3.90 -4.98
CA ALA A 130 -13.14 5.12 -5.78
C ALA A 130 -11.78 5.77 -6.06
N LEU A 131 -10.89 5.81 -5.08
CA LEU A 131 -9.53 6.33 -5.24
C LEU A 131 -8.76 5.52 -6.28
N TYR A 132 -8.75 4.20 -6.17
CA TYR A 132 -8.04 3.33 -7.11
C TYR A 132 -8.56 3.50 -8.54
N ARG A 133 -9.89 3.59 -8.72
CA ARG A 133 -10.48 3.83 -10.05
C ARG A 133 -10.02 5.15 -10.68
N ARG A 134 -9.89 6.20 -9.87
CA ARG A 134 -9.36 7.49 -10.35
C ARG A 134 -7.94 7.38 -10.90
N PHE A 135 -7.16 6.43 -10.43
CA PHE A 135 -5.78 6.18 -10.86
C PHE A 135 -5.65 5.06 -11.89
N GLY A 136 -6.77 4.66 -12.52
CA GLY A 136 -6.76 3.71 -13.63
C GLY A 136 -6.81 2.24 -13.23
N PHE A 137 -7.10 1.93 -11.97
CA PHE A 137 -7.32 0.55 -11.53
C PHE A 137 -8.75 0.13 -11.84
N GLU A 138 -8.90 -1.08 -12.38
CA GLU A 138 -10.19 -1.68 -12.70
C GLU A 138 -10.35 -2.99 -11.94
N ALA A 139 -11.60 -3.33 -11.57
CA ALA A 139 -11.89 -4.59 -10.91
C ALA A 139 -11.77 -5.76 -11.89
N GLU A 140 -11.04 -6.79 -11.49
CA GLU A 140 -10.89 -8.02 -12.27
C GLU A 140 -11.66 -9.19 -11.68
N GLY A 141 -12.05 -9.12 -10.42
CA GLY A 141 -12.82 -10.17 -9.80
C GLY A 141 -13.25 -9.86 -8.38
N LEU A 142 -14.35 -10.49 -7.97
CA LEU A 142 -14.82 -10.48 -6.60
C LEU A 142 -14.41 -11.80 -5.93
N MET A 143 -13.67 -11.68 -4.85
CA MET A 143 -13.25 -12.80 -4.02
C MET A 143 -14.19 -12.92 -2.83
N GLN A 144 -15.09 -13.90 -2.88
CA GLN A 144 -16.07 -14.11 -1.82
C GLN A 144 -15.43 -14.70 -0.57
N ARG A 145 -15.81 -14.18 0.62
CA ARG A 145 -15.29 -14.62 1.92
C ARG A 145 -13.74 -14.63 1.97
N TYR A 146 -13.15 -13.63 1.38
CA TYR A 146 -11.69 -13.53 1.29
C TYR A 146 -11.03 -13.27 2.63
N LEU A 147 -11.67 -12.46 3.49
CA LEU A 147 -11.19 -12.14 4.83
C LEU A 147 -12.22 -12.59 5.87
N MET A 148 -11.73 -13.01 7.02
CA MET A 148 -12.58 -13.23 8.20
C MET A 148 -12.01 -12.41 9.36
N VAL A 149 -12.81 -11.50 9.88
CA VAL A 149 -12.44 -10.64 11.02
C VAL A 149 -13.52 -10.78 12.08
N ASP A 150 -13.10 -11.17 13.28
CA ASP A 150 -14.03 -11.35 14.42
C ASP A 150 -15.24 -12.25 14.09
N GLY A 151 -15.00 -13.33 13.34
CA GLY A 151 -16.03 -14.30 12.94
C GLY A 151 -16.93 -13.83 11.79
N VAL A 152 -16.69 -12.65 11.21
CA VAL A 152 -17.46 -12.11 10.09
C VAL A 152 -16.65 -12.22 8.80
N TYR A 153 -17.26 -12.75 7.75
CA TYR A 153 -16.64 -12.83 6.44
C TYR A 153 -16.82 -11.53 5.66
N TYR A 154 -15.77 -11.16 4.95
CA TYR A 154 -15.75 -10.00 4.06
C TYR A 154 -15.25 -10.40 2.68
N ASP A 155 -15.95 -9.92 1.66
CA ASP A 155 -15.51 -10.07 0.27
C ASP A 155 -14.42 -9.03 -0.04
N ALA A 156 -13.62 -9.32 -1.06
CA ALA A 156 -12.61 -8.40 -1.56
C ALA A 156 -12.65 -8.31 -3.07
N LEU A 157 -12.26 -7.17 -3.60
CA LEU A 157 -12.02 -6.99 -5.03
C LEU A 157 -10.53 -7.15 -5.32
N LEU A 158 -10.23 -7.90 -6.37
CA LEU A 158 -8.95 -7.83 -7.03
C LEU A 158 -9.04 -6.71 -8.07
N MET A 159 -8.16 -5.73 -7.98
CA MET A 159 -8.09 -4.62 -8.93
C MET A 159 -6.69 -4.55 -9.54
N ALA A 160 -6.62 -4.09 -10.78
CA ALA A 160 -5.34 -3.93 -11.47
C ALA A 160 -5.34 -2.70 -12.38
N ARG A 161 -4.16 -2.09 -12.48
CA ARG A 161 -3.85 -1.10 -13.49
C ARG A 161 -2.93 -1.72 -14.52
N ILE A 162 -3.32 -1.68 -15.79
CA ILE A 162 -2.56 -2.17 -16.92
C ILE A 162 -1.99 -0.97 -17.69
N SER A 163 -0.75 -1.06 -18.05
CA SER A 163 -0.06 -0.03 -18.82
C SER A 163 0.46 -0.54 -20.15
#